data_0764edeebd461ca738c76d4c2df2ca43
#
_entry.id   0764edeebd461ca738c76d4c2df2ca43
#
_cell.length_a   1.000
_cell.length_b   1.000
_cell.length_c   1.000
_cell.angle_alpha   90.00
_cell.angle_beta   90.00
_cell.angle_gamma   90.00
#
_symmetry.space_group_name_H-M   'P 1'
#
loop_
_entity.id
_entity.type
_entity.pdbx_description
1 polymer ?
#
loop_
_entity_poly.entity_id
_entity_poly.type
_entity_poly.pdbx_seq_one_letter_code
_entity_poly.pdbx_strand_id
1 'polypeptide(L)'
;MLDNLTNIGAAWQKAVRENALFIFCLFVLSGCGVQSGNEFLDMPENIVDTTDTSGDQPLGEIPDRTLDDVTVRGRPHIDQSLGYNVIRTDLNTALRGVSLSLDGGDPYGSLPSNIPTPEQMDLLVSEYGFNTLHVYLEGDAEQNPDPVGVNEALADQLVTLTRDAKMYLMITMGNNGENGAIHSMEKTLAFWELYGAKYKDETHVIYEAHNEPVTGINGNWTSEDWERQAQMYETIRGVAPDTMILLGSFMSFFGGSQAISGADGLAEQFPGIWDNAGFAFHAYWDIAQVESTIEAFETSTRYPALMCTEFYPGDTKKGFNEIFESHHIGWTQFEWLAANDLELERLR
;
A
#
# COMPACT_ATOMS: atom_id res chain seq x y z
N MET A 1 -2.62 -8.03 -37.01
CA MET A 1 -2.33 -6.95 -36.04
C MET A 1 -2.63 -7.40 -34.61
N LEU A 2 -3.56 -8.28 -34.37
CA LEU A 2 -3.88 -8.88 -33.05
C LEU A 2 -2.80 -9.85 -32.55
N ASP A 3 -2.06 -10.50 -33.40
CA ASP A 3 -1.01 -11.46 -33.01
C ASP A 3 0.27 -10.83 -32.40
N ASN A 4 0.40 -9.50 -32.49
CA ASN A 4 1.55 -8.80 -31.87
C ASN A 4 1.32 -8.41 -30.41
N LEU A 5 0.09 -8.23 -29.97
CA LEU A 5 -0.22 -7.80 -28.59
C LEU A 5 -0.10 -8.96 -27.59
N THR A 6 -0.47 -10.18 -28.00
CA THR A 6 -0.30 -11.39 -27.17
C THR A 6 1.17 -11.75 -26.93
N ASN A 7 2.06 -11.38 -27.84
CA ASN A 7 3.49 -11.61 -27.69
C ASN A 7 4.19 -10.62 -26.75
N ILE A 8 3.64 -9.42 -26.56
CA ILE A 8 4.23 -8.38 -25.71
C ILE A 8 3.98 -8.69 -24.24
N GLY A 9 2.76 -9.09 -23.87
CA GLY A 9 2.45 -9.51 -22.50
C GLY A 9 3.27 -10.73 -22.05
N ALA A 10 3.43 -11.73 -22.94
CA ALA A 10 4.26 -12.90 -22.65
C ALA A 10 5.77 -12.58 -22.55
N ALA A 11 6.24 -11.58 -23.29
CA ALA A 11 7.63 -11.13 -23.23
C ALA A 11 7.93 -10.37 -21.93
N TRP A 12 6.98 -9.57 -21.47
CA TRP A 12 7.11 -8.81 -20.21
C TRP A 12 7.06 -9.74 -18.99
N GLN A 13 6.09 -10.66 -18.94
CA GLN A 13 6.05 -11.70 -17.87
C GLN A 13 7.31 -12.57 -17.84
N LYS A 14 7.92 -12.80 -18.99
CA LYS A 14 9.20 -13.52 -19.08
C LYS A 14 10.36 -12.68 -18.59
N ALA A 15 10.39 -11.39 -18.91
CA ALA A 15 11.44 -10.46 -18.45
C ALA A 15 11.39 -10.24 -16.93
N VAL A 16 10.19 -10.09 -16.36
CA VAL A 16 10.00 -9.98 -14.90
C VAL A 16 10.43 -11.27 -14.20
N ARG A 17 10.07 -12.45 -14.73
CA ARG A 17 10.52 -13.74 -14.19
C ARG A 17 12.04 -13.95 -14.31
N GLU A 18 12.62 -13.56 -15.42
CA GLU A 18 14.06 -13.72 -15.63
C GLU A 18 14.89 -12.72 -14.81
N ASN A 19 14.40 -11.52 -14.59
CA ASN A 19 15.04 -10.53 -13.72
C ASN A 19 14.89 -10.87 -12.22
N ALA A 20 13.73 -11.36 -11.80
CA ALA A 20 13.55 -11.88 -10.43
C ALA A 20 14.48 -13.07 -10.16
N LEU A 21 14.68 -13.95 -11.15
CA LEU A 21 15.61 -15.08 -11.04
C LEU A 21 17.08 -14.62 -11.05
N PHE A 22 17.41 -13.54 -11.76
CA PHE A 22 18.77 -13.01 -11.84
C PHE A 22 19.18 -12.31 -10.54
N ILE A 23 18.25 -11.64 -9.87
CA ILE A 23 18.47 -11.08 -8.52
C ILE A 23 18.69 -12.23 -7.52
N PHE A 24 17.93 -13.31 -7.62
CA PHE A 24 18.10 -14.49 -6.76
C PHE A 24 19.47 -15.17 -6.93
N CYS A 25 20.02 -15.25 -8.14
CA CYS A 25 21.32 -15.87 -8.41
C CYS A 25 22.51 -15.03 -7.92
N LEU A 26 22.40 -13.70 -7.83
CA LEU A 26 23.48 -12.84 -7.33
C LEU A 26 23.62 -12.90 -5.80
N PHE A 27 22.54 -13.21 -5.06
CA PHE A 27 22.60 -13.35 -3.59
C PHE A 27 23.16 -14.68 -3.08
N VAL A 28 23.13 -15.73 -3.87
CA VAL A 28 23.63 -17.05 -3.46
C VAL A 28 25.15 -17.17 -3.53
N LEU A 29 25.83 -16.24 -4.25
CA LEU A 29 27.29 -16.32 -4.45
C LEU A 29 28.15 -15.42 -3.53
N SER A 30 27.52 -14.60 -2.67
CA SER A 30 28.25 -13.76 -1.69
C SER A 30 28.17 -14.28 -0.25
N GLY A 31 28.17 -15.58 -0.07
CA GLY A 31 28.30 -16.21 1.24
C GLY A 31 29.68 -15.98 1.85
N CYS A 32 29.85 -14.96 2.67
CA CYS A 32 30.95 -14.80 3.60
C CYS A 32 30.43 -14.65 5.01
N GLY A 33 30.94 -15.53 5.87
CA GLY A 33 30.51 -15.80 7.21
C GLY A 33 30.46 -14.58 8.14
N VAL A 34 29.43 -14.55 8.95
CA VAL A 34 29.37 -13.75 10.16
C VAL A 34 29.34 -14.69 11.36
N GLN A 35 30.35 -14.55 12.21
CA GLN A 35 30.45 -15.23 13.49
C GLN A 35 29.34 -14.76 14.41
N SER A 36 28.70 -15.74 15.05
CA SER A 36 27.76 -15.54 16.16
C SER A 36 28.49 -14.99 17.38
N GLY A 37 28.19 -13.77 17.75
CA GLY A 37 28.52 -13.21 19.05
C GLY A 37 27.22 -12.90 19.80
N ASN A 38 26.84 -13.79 20.72
CA ASN A 38 25.79 -13.49 21.69
C ASN A 38 26.37 -12.55 22.76
N GLU A 39 25.96 -11.30 22.74
CA GLU A 39 26.04 -10.44 23.93
C GLU A 39 24.63 -9.98 24.27
N PHE A 40 24.09 -10.54 25.34
CA PHE A 40 22.93 -10.04 26.05
C PHE A 40 23.32 -8.73 26.73
N LEU A 41 22.77 -7.62 26.27
CA LEU A 41 22.83 -6.35 26.98
C LEU A 41 21.62 -6.27 27.92
N ASP A 42 21.92 -6.28 29.23
CA ASP A 42 20.98 -5.98 30.30
C ASP A 42 20.38 -4.58 30.10
N MET A 43 19.09 -4.51 29.94
CA MET A 43 18.34 -3.24 29.95
C MET A 43 18.01 -2.86 31.38
N PRO A 44 18.26 -1.62 31.79
CA PRO A 44 17.87 -1.18 33.14
C PRO A 44 16.36 -0.94 33.22
N GLU A 45 15.75 -1.54 34.22
CA GLU A 45 14.39 -1.25 34.66
C GLU A 45 14.33 0.20 35.21
N ASN A 46 13.75 1.11 34.42
CA ASN A 46 13.24 2.37 34.97
C ASN A 46 11.84 2.60 34.42
N ILE A 47 10.87 2.11 35.16
CA ILE A 47 9.46 2.45 34.97
C ILE A 47 9.31 3.88 35.51
N VAL A 48 9.19 4.86 34.64
CA VAL A 48 8.68 6.18 34.97
C VAL A 48 7.19 6.18 34.70
N ASP A 49 6.42 6.13 35.78
CA ASP A 49 4.98 6.31 35.78
C ASP A 49 4.68 7.79 35.44
N THR A 50 4.35 8.04 34.15
CA THR A 50 3.74 9.31 33.77
C THR A 50 2.27 9.02 33.46
N THR A 51 1.44 9.27 34.47
CA THR A 51 -0.01 9.43 34.25
C THR A 51 -0.26 10.67 33.41
N ASP A 52 -0.18 10.51 32.09
CA ASP A 52 -0.67 11.51 31.16
C ASP A 52 -2.17 11.29 30.98
N THR A 53 -2.96 12.16 31.61
CA THR A 53 -4.41 12.23 31.41
C THR A 53 -4.71 13.09 30.20
N SER A 54 -4.27 12.69 29.01
CA SER A 54 -4.85 13.16 27.75
C SER A 54 -6.16 12.41 27.55
N GLY A 55 -7.28 13.12 27.60
CA GLY A 55 -8.60 12.54 27.63
C GLY A 55 -8.87 11.68 26.38
N ASP A 56 -8.95 10.38 26.61
CA ASP A 56 -9.57 9.41 25.72
C ASP A 56 -11.02 9.88 25.43
N GLN A 57 -11.20 10.50 24.28
CA GLN A 57 -12.54 10.56 23.70
C GLN A 57 -12.85 9.13 23.28
N PRO A 58 -13.89 8.49 23.82
CA PRO A 58 -14.27 7.18 23.35
C PRO A 58 -14.57 7.30 21.85
N LEU A 59 -13.82 6.53 21.06
CA LEU A 59 -14.16 6.34 19.64
C LEU A 59 -15.64 5.94 19.64
N GLY A 60 -16.48 6.78 18.99
CA GLY A 60 -17.91 6.55 18.98
C GLY A 60 -18.18 5.13 18.46
N GLU A 61 -19.10 4.41 19.09
CA GLU A 61 -19.52 3.08 18.64
C GLU A 61 -19.81 3.15 17.14
N ILE A 62 -19.06 2.38 16.36
CA ILE A 62 -19.33 2.24 14.92
C ILE A 62 -20.69 1.59 14.82
N PRO A 63 -21.65 2.21 14.10
CA PRO A 63 -22.98 1.63 13.95
C PRO A 63 -22.87 0.21 13.39
N ASP A 64 -23.65 -0.71 13.94
CA ASP A 64 -23.83 -2.06 13.37
C ASP A 64 -24.61 -1.91 12.05
N ARG A 65 -23.86 -1.74 10.95
CA ARG A 65 -24.40 -1.58 9.61
C ARG A 65 -23.88 -2.69 8.71
N THR A 66 -24.70 -3.07 7.74
CA THR A 66 -24.32 -3.99 6.68
C THR A 66 -23.99 -3.21 5.40
N LEU A 67 -23.40 -3.88 4.41
CA LEU A 67 -23.14 -3.28 3.11
C LEU A 67 -24.44 -2.79 2.44
N ASP A 68 -25.58 -3.44 2.69
CA ASP A 68 -26.88 -3.06 2.11
C ASP A 68 -27.41 -1.76 2.70
N ASP A 69 -26.99 -1.42 3.92
CA ASP A 69 -27.43 -0.20 4.63
C ASP A 69 -26.69 1.07 4.17
N VAL A 70 -25.61 0.94 3.40
CA VAL A 70 -24.81 2.08 2.97
C VAL A 70 -25.12 2.48 1.52
N THR A 71 -25.21 3.78 1.28
CA THR A 71 -25.31 4.34 -0.07
C THR A 71 -23.93 4.72 -0.60
N VAL A 72 -23.06 5.23 0.28
CA VAL A 72 -21.64 5.55 0.03
C VAL A 72 -20.86 5.08 1.23
N ARG A 73 -19.65 4.54 1.00
CA ARG A 73 -18.75 4.12 2.10
C ARG A 73 -18.32 5.34 2.92
N GLY A 74 -18.32 5.17 4.24
CA GLY A 74 -17.70 6.14 5.16
C GLY A 74 -16.18 6.04 5.12
N ARG A 75 -15.48 7.01 5.70
CA ARG A 75 -14.00 6.99 5.74
C ARG A 75 -13.50 5.78 6.53
N PRO A 76 -12.43 5.12 6.07
CA PRO A 76 -11.73 4.17 6.91
C PRO A 76 -11.10 4.89 8.11
N HIS A 77 -10.86 4.15 9.16
CA HIS A 77 -10.36 4.70 10.43
C HIS A 77 -9.35 3.76 11.08
N ILE A 78 -8.58 4.28 12.03
CA ILE A 78 -7.69 3.49 12.87
C ILE A 78 -8.48 3.00 14.09
N ASP A 79 -8.52 1.68 14.28
CA ASP A 79 -9.11 1.01 15.44
C ASP A 79 -7.99 0.48 16.35
N GLN A 80 -8.13 0.70 17.67
CA GLN A 80 -7.17 0.31 18.69
C GLN A 80 -7.73 -0.75 19.66
N SER A 81 -8.90 -1.28 19.38
CA SER A 81 -9.59 -2.21 20.26
C SER A 81 -8.83 -3.52 20.54
N LEU A 82 -7.87 -3.86 19.67
CA LEU A 82 -7.01 -5.04 19.79
C LEU A 82 -5.76 -4.79 20.66
N GLY A 83 -5.52 -3.56 21.14
CA GLY A 83 -4.30 -3.17 21.84
C GLY A 83 -3.15 -2.74 20.90
N TYR A 84 -3.40 -2.72 19.61
CA TYR A 84 -2.53 -2.19 18.56
C TYR A 84 -3.39 -1.55 17.46
N ASN A 85 -2.76 -0.82 16.54
CA ASN A 85 -3.47 -0.10 15.51
C ASN A 85 -3.79 -1.01 14.30
N VAL A 86 -5.05 -0.99 13.86
CA VAL A 86 -5.49 -1.63 12.61
C VAL A 86 -6.36 -0.67 11.81
N ILE A 87 -6.29 -0.77 10.47
CA ILE A 87 -7.17 -0.02 9.59
C ILE A 87 -8.49 -0.76 9.44
N ARG A 88 -9.60 -0.08 9.67
CA ARG A 88 -10.95 -0.60 9.50
C ARG A 88 -11.75 0.23 8.53
N THR A 89 -12.62 -0.46 7.81
CA THR A 89 -13.67 0.17 7.01
C THR A 89 -14.75 0.77 7.92
N ASP A 90 -15.64 1.55 7.35
CA ASP A 90 -16.84 2.07 8.03
C ASP A 90 -17.84 0.97 8.50
N LEU A 91 -17.67 -0.27 8.03
CA LEU A 91 -18.38 -1.47 8.48
C LEU A 91 -17.52 -2.33 9.43
N ASN A 92 -16.45 -1.77 9.98
CA ASN A 92 -15.54 -2.45 10.91
C ASN A 92 -14.87 -3.72 10.34
N THR A 93 -14.66 -3.80 9.04
CA THR A 93 -13.98 -4.91 8.38
C THR A 93 -12.59 -4.49 7.90
N ALA A 94 -11.72 -5.44 7.56
CA ALA A 94 -10.46 -5.13 6.90
C ALA A 94 -10.68 -4.68 5.44
N LEU A 95 -9.76 -3.89 4.91
CA LEU A 95 -9.68 -3.60 3.48
C LEU A 95 -9.16 -4.83 2.75
N ARG A 96 -9.84 -5.26 1.68
CA ARG A 96 -9.45 -6.44 0.88
C ARG A 96 -9.67 -6.16 -0.58
N GLY A 97 -8.69 -6.45 -1.39
CA GLY A 97 -8.89 -6.17 -2.80
C GLY A 97 -7.77 -6.58 -3.73
N VAL A 98 -7.75 -5.90 -4.83
CA VAL A 98 -6.85 -6.14 -5.95
C VAL A 98 -6.35 -4.80 -6.48
N SER A 99 -5.12 -4.79 -6.98
CA SER A 99 -4.53 -3.61 -7.62
C SER A 99 -4.58 -3.72 -9.14
N LEU A 100 -4.65 -2.58 -9.79
CA LEU A 100 -4.51 -2.41 -11.23
C LEU A 100 -3.66 -1.19 -11.56
N SER A 101 -2.96 -1.24 -12.70
CA SER A 101 -2.16 -0.12 -13.20
C SER A 101 -2.89 0.61 -14.31
N LEU A 102 -2.98 1.94 -14.17
CA LEU A 102 -3.25 2.85 -15.30
C LEU A 102 -1.99 3.54 -15.78
N ASP A 103 -0.95 3.53 -14.98
CA ASP A 103 0.41 3.82 -15.40
C ASP A 103 0.91 2.65 -16.26
N GLY A 104 1.15 2.89 -17.53
CA GLY A 104 1.61 1.85 -18.47
C GLY A 104 3.05 1.42 -18.27
N GLY A 105 3.73 1.96 -17.27
CA GLY A 105 5.14 1.76 -17.07
C GLY A 105 5.99 2.51 -18.10
N ASP A 106 7.30 2.57 -17.86
CA ASP A 106 8.25 3.16 -18.79
C ASP A 106 8.52 2.20 -19.98
N PRO A 107 8.40 2.63 -21.24
CA PRO A 107 7.98 3.91 -21.80
C PRO A 107 6.51 3.96 -22.26
N TYR A 108 5.62 3.21 -21.67
CA TYR A 108 4.33 2.86 -22.26
C TYR A 108 3.19 3.87 -22.00
N GLY A 109 3.34 4.82 -21.07
CA GLY A 109 2.29 5.80 -20.77
C GLY A 109 1.02 5.18 -20.18
N SER A 110 -0.11 5.86 -20.35
CA SER A 110 -1.40 5.46 -19.76
C SER A 110 -2.02 4.22 -20.39
N LEU A 111 -2.70 3.41 -19.59
CA LEU A 111 -3.44 2.20 -19.97
C LEU A 111 -4.97 2.37 -19.81
N PRO A 112 -5.64 3.21 -20.62
CA PRO A 112 -7.07 3.47 -20.47
C PRO A 112 -7.95 2.23 -20.67
N SER A 113 -7.44 1.19 -21.34
CA SER A 113 -8.14 -0.09 -21.49
C SER A 113 -8.20 -0.92 -20.21
N ASN A 114 -7.46 -0.54 -19.17
CA ASN A 114 -7.44 -1.26 -17.90
C ASN A 114 -8.49 -0.75 -16.90
N ILE A 115 -9.43 0.09 -17.32
CA ILE A 115 -10.60 0.47 -16.51
C ILE A 115 -11.59 -0.70 -16.44
N PRO A 116 -11.98 -1.16 -15.24
CA PRO A 116 -12.97 -2.22 -15.10
C PRO A 116 -14.35 -1.81 -15.59
N THR A 117 -15.13 -2.78 -16.04
CA THR A 117 -16.55 -2.57 -16.31
C THR A 117 -17.38 -2.64 -15.00
N PRO A 118 -18.61 -2.08 -14.96
CA PRO A 118 -19.49 -2.25 -13.81
C PRO A 118 -19.73 -3.71 -13.43
N GLU A 119 -19.87 -4.59 -14.43
CA GLU A 119 -20.08 -6.03 -14.23
C GLU A 119 -18.85 -6.69 -13.57
N GLN A 120 -17.64 -6.27 -13.95
CA GLN A 120 -16.40 -6.74 -13.30
C GLN A 120 -16.32 -6.24 -11.85
N MET A 121 -16.72 -5.00 -11.57
CA MET A 121 -16.80 -4.49 -10.20
C MET A 121 -17.79 -5.27 -9.35
N ASP A 122 -18.96 -5.59 -9.90
CA ASP A 122 -19.96 -6.44 -9.22
C ASP A 122 -19.40 -7.83 -8.89
N LEU A 123 -18.62 -8.44 -9.80
CA LEU A 123 -17.96 -9.72 -9.56
C LEU A 123 -16.92 -9.64 -8.46
N LEU A 124 -16.10 -8.57 -8.41
CA LEU A 124 -15.12 -8.36 -7.34
C LEU A 124 -15.81 -8.35 -5.97
N VAL A 125 -16.96 -7.74 -5.86
CA VAL A 125 -17.72 -7.69 -4.61
C VAL A 125 -18.43 -9.02 -4.32
N SER A 126 -19.20 -9.55 -5.28
CA SER A 126 -20.11 -10.67 -5.03
C SER A 126 -19.43 -12.03 -4.98
N GLU A 127 -18.41 -12.25 -5.83
CA GLU A 127 -17.74 -13.54 -5.94
C GLU A 127 -16.46 -13.63 -5.12
N TYR A 128 -15.73 -12.50 -5.02
CA TYR A 128 -14.43 -12.47 -4.33
C TYR A 128 -14.50 -11.82 -2.94
N GLY A 129 -15.60 -11.12 -2.62
CA GLY A 129 -15.78 -10.41 -1.35
C GLY A 129 -14.81 -9.24 -1.19
N PHE A 130 -14.33 -8.68 -2.29
CA PHE A 130 -13.44 -7.52 -2.26
C PHE A 130 -14.23 -6.25 -1.97
N ASN A 131 -13.60 -5.35 -1.23
CA ASN A 131 -14.15 -4.06 -0.86
C ASN A 131 -13.19 -2.89 -1.20
N THR A 132 -12.06 -3.18 -1.85
CA THR A 132 -11.03 -2.19 -2.17
C THR A 132 -10.48 -2.43 -3.57
N LEU A 133 -10.38 -1.37 -4.35
CA LEU A 133 -9.62 -1.33 -5.60
C LEU A 133 -8.42 -0.42 -5.38
N HIS A 134 -7.22 -0.92 -5.63
CA HIS A 134 -5.98 -0.16 -5.56
C HIS A 134 -5.53 0.21 -6.98
N VAL A 135 -5.14 1.45 -7.23
CA VAL A 135 -4.75 1.91 -8.56
C VAL A 135 -3.42 2.65 -8.54
N TYR A 136 -2.49 2.18 -9.36
CA TYR A 136 -1.29 2.92 -9.77
C TYR A 136 -1.69 3.86 -10.91
N LEU A 137 -1.92 5.13 -10.56
CA LEU A 137 -2.65 6.05 -11.44
C LEU A 137 -1.75 6.71 -12.47
N GLU A 138 -0.60 7.22 -12.07
CA GLU A 138 0.40 7.87 -12.93
C GLU A 138 1.81 7.58 -12.41
N GLY A 139 2.79 7.51 -13.32
CA GLY A 139 4.18 7.32 -12.99
C GLY A 139 4.97 8.62 -12.93
N ASP A 140 6.06 8.62 -12.17
CA ASP A 140 6.99 9.75 -12.03
C ASP A 140 8.35 9.53 -12.72
N ALA A 141 8.53 8.41 -13.45
CA ALA A 141 9.78 8.07 -14.11
C ALA A 141 10.23 9.13 -15.11
N GLU A 142 11.56 9.30 -15.25
CA GLU A 142 12.13 10.25 -16.19
C GLU A 142 11.71 10.01 -17.64
N GLN A 143 11.53 8.74 -17.99
CA GLN A 143 11.15 8.32 -19.33
C GLN A 143 9.65 8.45 -19.57
N ASN A 144 8.86 8.65 -18.53
CA ASN A 144 7.43 8.92 -18.67
C ASN A 144 7.22 10.43 -18.91
N PRO A 145 7.02 10.86 -20.18
CA PRO A 145 6.87 12.27 -20.51
C PRO A 145 5.49 12.82 -20.16
N ASP A 146 4.57 11.98 -19.72
CA ASP A 146 3.20 12.35 -19.46
C ASP A 146 3.13 13.39 -18.34
N PRO A 147 2.36 14.48 -18.54
CA PRO A 147 2.18 15.47 -17.49
C PRO A 147 1.30 14.91 -16.37
N VAL A 148 1.41 15.49 -15.18
CA VAL A 148 0.45 15.26 -14.10
C VAL A 148 -0.96 15.62 -14.58
N GLY A 149 -1.93 14.75 -14.27
CA GLY A 149 -3.32 14.91 -14.70
C GLY A 149 -3.67 14.18 -16.00
N VAL A 150 -2.71 13.47 -16.62
CA VAL A 150 -2.96 12.72 -17.86
C VAL A 150 -4.08 11.70 -17.69
N ASN A 151 -4.21 11.11 -16.50
CA ASN A 151 -5.22 10.11 -16.16
C ASN A 151 -6.41 10.67 -15.36
N GLU A 152 -6.58 12.00 -15.31
CA GLU A 152 -7.65 12.63 -14.51
C GLU A 152 -9.06 12.12 -14.87
N ALA A 153 -9.35 11.98 -16.16
CA ALA A 153 -10.66 11.48 -16.63
C ALA A 153 -10.86 9.99 -16.28
N LEU A 154 -9.79 9.19 -16.26
CA LEU A 154 -9.84 7.78 -15.85
C LEU A 154 -10.01 7.65 -14.33
N ALA A 155 -9.37 8.52 -13.57
CA ALA A 155 -9.56 8.60 -12.12
C ALA A 155 -11.02 8.95 -11.76
N ASP A 156 -11.65 9.89 -12.46
CA ASP A 156 -13.07 10.22 -12.29
C ASP A 156 -13.98 9.01 -12.54
N GLN A 157 -13.66 8.20 -13.55
CA GLN A 157 -14.38 6.97 -13.81
C GLN A 157 -14.22 5.96 -12.67
N LEU A 158 -12.99 5.74 -12.19
CA LEU A 158 -12.72 4.82 -11.08
C LEU A 158 -13.40 5.27 -9.78
N VAL A 159 -13.37 6.55 -9.45
CA VAL A 159 -14.08 7.12 -8.29
C VAL A 159 -15.57 6.83 -8.38
N THR A 160 -16.17 6.97 -9.57
CA THR A 160 -17.58 6.68 -9.79
C THR A 160 -17.87 5.19 -9.68
N LEU A 161 -17.10 4.34 -10.36
CA LEU A 161 -17.27 2.88 -10.37
C LEU A 161 -17.16 2.29 -8.96
N THR A 162 -16.14 2.71 -8.19
CA THR A 162 -15.93 2.21 -6.82
C THR A 162 -17.01 2.71 -5.87
N ARG A 163 -17.48 3.95 -6.02
CA ARG A 163 -18.63 4.47 -5.26
C ARG A 163 -19.89 3.65 -5.51
N ASP A 164 -20.22 3.40 -6.78
CA ASP A 164 -21.42 2.66 -7.18
C ASP A 164 -21.36 1.19 -6.71
N ALA A 165 -20.17 0.57 -6.79
CA ALA A 165 -19.91 -0.78 -6.26
C ALA A 165 -19.77 -0.83 -4.73
N LYS A 166 -19.84 0.30 -4.02
CA LYS A 166 -19.63 0.40 -2.56
C LYS A 166 -18.26 -0.12 -2.11
N MET A 167 -17.26 0.11 -2.93
CA MET A 167 -15.86 -0.23 -2.65
C MET A 167 -15.06 1.02 -2.26
N TYR A 168 -13.92 0.81 -1.64
CA TYR A 168 -12.90 1.84 -1.49
C TYR A 168 -12.03 1.92 -2.75
N LEU A 169 -11.55 3.11 -3.05
CA LEU A 169 -10.53 3.34 -4.06
C LEU A 169 -9.25 3.83 -3.37
N MET A 170 -8.18 3.08 -3.51
CA MET A 170 -6.85 3.50 -3.09
C MET A 170 -6.11 4.03 -4.32
N ILE A 171 -5.72 5.29 -4.28
CA ILE A 171 -4.97 5.96 -5.34
C ILE A 171 -3.51 6.05 -4.93
N THR A 172 -2.62 5.62 -5.81
CA THR A 172 -1.17 5.62 -5.60
C THR A 172 -0.49 6.34 -6.76
N MET A 173 0.53 7.17 -6.42
CA MET A 173 1.53 7.59 -7.39
C MET A 173 2.42 6.39 -7.68
N GLY A 174 2.27 5.80 -8.86
CA GLY A 174 3.08 4.67 -9.28
C GLY A 174 4.46 5.11 -9.72
N ASN A 175 5.46 4.27 -9.53
CA ASN A 175 6.71 4.34 -10.26
C ASN A 175 6.82 3.10 -11.19
N ASN A 176 7.74 3.14 -12.11
CA ASN A 176 7.88 2.11 -13.13
C ASN A 176 8.80 0.97 -12.73
N GLY A 177 8.95 0.70 -11.43
CA GLY A 177 9.67 -0.47 -10.97
C GLY A 177 11.19 -0.38 -11.04
N GLU A 178 11.78 0.78 -11.16
CA GLU A 178 13.22 0.96 -10.99
C GLU A 178 13.60 1.02 -9.51
N ASN A 179 13.50 -0.10 -8.81
CA ASN A 179 14.06 -0.30 -7.47
C ASN A 179 13.60 0.68 -6.38
N GLY A 180 12.37 1.18 -6.45
CA GLY A 180 11.81 1.96 -5.38
C GLY A 180 12.30 3.41 -5.30
N ALA A 181 12.81 3.98 -6.38
CA ALA A 181 13.22 5.38 -6.37
C ALA A 181 12.05 6.32 -6.71
N ILE A 182 11.90 7.38 -5.94
CA ILE A 182 11.15 8.55 -6.42
C ILE A 182 12.03 9.26 -7.43
N HIS A 183 11.61 9.27 -8.69
CA HIS A 183 12.36 9.91 -9.78
C HIS A 183 12.18 11.42 -9.78
N SER A 184 10.98 11.90 -9.44
CA SER A 184 10.66 13.32 -9.40
C SER A 184 9.74 13.66 -8.24
N MET A 185 10.31 14.20 -7.17
CA MET A 185 9.51 14.75 -6.06
C MET A 185 8.60 15.89 -6.52
N GLU A 186 9.05 16.74 -7.46
CA GLU A 186 8.23 17.82 -8.00
C GLU A 186 6.96 17.27 -8.66
N LYS A 187 7.09 16.23 -9.50
CA LYS A 187 5.95 15.57 -10.16
C LYS A 187 5.05 14.89 -9.14
N THR A 188 5.64 14.19 -8.16
CA THR A 188 4.88 13.51 -7.10
C THR A 188 4.07 14.49 -6.24
N LEU A 189 4.66 15.61 -5.84
CA LEU A 189 3.95 16.62 -5.06
C LEU A 189 2.83 17.29 -5.89
N ALA A 190 3.10 17.62 -7.16
CA ALA A 190 2.09 18.17 -8.07
C ALA A 190 0.92 17.18 -8.30
N PHE A 191 1.20 15.87 -8.36
CA PHE A 191 0.17 14.84 -8.41
C PHE A 191 -0.76 14.91 -7.20
N TRP A 192 -0.20 15.03 -6.01
CA TRP A 192 -1.00 15.11 -4.79
C TRP A 192 -1.73 16.45 -4.62
N GLU A 193 -1.15 17.55 -5.08
CA GLU A 193 -1.85 18.84 -5.13
C GLU A 193 -3.10 18.76 -6.03
N LEU A 194 -3.03 18.02 -7.14
CA LEU A 194 -4.15 17.83 -8.06
C LEU A 194 -5.15 16.81 -7.51
N TYR A 195 -4.75 15.55 -7.40
CA TYR A 195 -5.67 14.45 -7.09
C TYR A 195 -6.11 14.45 -5.63
N GLY A 196 -5.23 14.85 -4.72
CA GLY A 196 -5.55 15.02 -3.31
C GLY A 196 -6.64 16.06 -3.10
N ALA A 197 -6.51 17.23 -3.73
CA ALA A 197 -7.51 18.28 -3.64
C ALA A 197 -8.82 17.90 -4.33
N LYS A 198 -8.74 17.18 -5.46
CA LYS A 198 -9.90 16.81 -6.27
C LYS A 198 -10.83 15.84 -5.55
N TYR A 199 -10.28 14.84 -4.89
CA TYR A 199 -11.07 13.77 -4.26
C TYR A 199 -11.14 13.85 -2.73
N LYS A 200 -10.74 14.96 -2.13
CA LYS A 200 -10.72 15.17 -0.66
C LYS A 200 -12.05 14.91 0.04
N ASP A 201 -13.17 15.14 -0.65
CA ASP A 201 -14.53 14.99 -0.10
C ASP A 201 -15.10 13.59 -0.37
N GLU A 202 -14.41 12.75 -1.15
CA GLU A 202 -14.80 11.37 -1.44
C GLU A 202 -14.42 10.47 -0.27
N THR A 203 -15.40 10.09 0.54
CA THR A 203 -15.17 9.35 1.79
C THR A 203 -14.65 7.92 1.59
N HIS A 204 -14.83 7.37 0.38
CA HIS A 204 -14.36 6.04 0.00
C HIS A 204 -12.95 6.05 -0.64
N VAL A 205 -12.32 7.23 -0.79
CA VAL A 205 -10.98 7.35 -1.38
C VAL A 205 -9.90 7.35 -0.30
N ILE A 206 -8.84 6.60 -0.53
CA ILE A 206 -7.64 6.45 0.29
C ILE A 206 -6.44 6.85 -0.56
N TYR A 207 -5.42 7.44 0.03
CA TYR A 207 -4.18 7.81 -0.67
C TYR A 207 -3.00 6.99 -0.18
N GLU A 208 -2.31 6.31 -1.08
CA GLU A 208 -1.00 5.74 -0.84
C GLU A 208 0.04 6.66 -1.49
N ALA A 209 0.92 7.22 -0.67
CA ALA A 209 1.71 8.39 -1.06
C ALA A 209 2.60 8.16 -2.28
N HIS A 210 3.21 6.98 -2.39
CA HIS A 210 4.01 6.59 -3.55
C HIS A 210 4.29 5.08 -3.53
N ASN A 211 4.35 4.47 -4.69
CA ASN A 211 4.75 3.08 -4.81
C ASN A 211 6.27 2.93 -4.62
N GLU A 212 6.68 2.08 -3.68
CA GLU A 212 8.07 1.68 -3.43
C GLU A 212 9.08 2.85 -3.38
N PRO A 213 8.87 3.88 -2.57
CA PRO A 213 9.57 5.17 -2.64
C PRO A 213 10.98 5.19 -2.03
N VAL A 214 11.62 4.05 -1.82
CA VAL A 214 12.91 3.94 -1.14
C VAL A 214 14.03 3.57 -2.08
N THR A 215 15.15 4.28 -1.99
CA THR A 215 16.35 4.06 -2.81
C THR A 215 17.17 2.82 -2.40
N GLY A 216 16.84 2.16 -1.31
CA GLY A 216 17.61 1.02 -0.78
C GLY A 216 16.82 -0.27 -0.68
N ILE A 217 17.16 -1.26 -1.50
CA ILE A 217 16.61 -2.62 -1.44
C ILE A 217 16.80 -3.29 -0.05
N ASN A 218 17.71 -2.77 0.76
CA ASN A 218 18.17 -3.42 1.98
C ASN A 218 17.53 -2.89 3.28
N GLY A 219 16.42 -2.15 3.21
CA GLY A 219 15.75 -1.62 4.40
C GLY A 219 16.56 -0.57 5.17
N ASN A 220 17.66 -0.10 4.62
CA ASN A 220 18.43 0.98 5.18
C ASN A 220 17.84 2.31 4.76
N TRP A 221 16.88 2.77 5.54
CA TRP A 221 16.22 4.05 5.31
C TRP A 221 17.14 5.18 5.72
N THR A 222 17.19 6.17 4.86
CA THR A 222 18.00 7.38 5.08
C THR A 222 17.10 8.50 5.61
N SER A 223 17.72 9.54 6.17
CA SER A 223 16.96 10.74 6.54
C SER A 223 16.27 11.39 5.33
N GLU A 224 16.84 11.26 4.15
CA GLU A 224 16.23 11.76 2.92
C GLU A 224 14.95 10.99 2.55
N ASP A 225 14.91 9.67 2.75
CA ASP A 225 13.70 8.88 2.53
C ASP A 225 12.60 9.33 3.48
N TRP A 226 12.91 9.62 4.75
CA TRP A 226 11.94 10.14 5.71
C TRP A 226 11.46 11.56 5.38
N GLU A 227 12.36 12.44 4.95
CA GLU A 227 11.99 13.79 4.51
C GLU A 227 11.03 13.75 3.31
N ARG A 228 11.27 12.86 2.34
CA ARG A 228 10.38 12.66 1.20
C ARG A 228 9.00 12.15 1.62
N GLN A 229 8.93 11.16 2.52
CA GLN A 229 7.67 10.68 3.09
C GLN A 229 6.89 11.81 3.79
N ALA A 230 7.58 12.62 4.59
CA ALA A 230 6.97 13.75 5.27
C ALA A 230 6.47 14.81 4.29
N GLN A 231 7.22 15.15 3.25
CA GLN A 231 6.79 16.11 2.22
C GLN A 231 5.52 15.64 1.50
N MET A 232 5.44 14.36 1.14
CA MET A 232 4.21 13.80 0.56
C MET A 232 3.04 13.87 1.53
N TYR A 233 3.26 13.45 2.78
CA TYR A 233 2.23 13.53 3.83
C TYR A 233 1.72 14.96 4.02
N GLU A 234 2.62 15.92 4.19
CA GLU A 234 2.26 17.34 4.40
C GLU A 234 1.49 17.91 3.21
N THR A 235 1.90 17.56 1.98
CA THR A 235 1.21 18.00 0.76
C THR A 235 -0.21 17.44 0.71
N ILE A 236 -0.36 16.12 0.91
CA ILE A 236 -1.68 15.47 0.92
C ILE A 236 -2.54 16.05 2.04
N ARG A 237 -2.00 16.12 3.26
CA ARG A 237 -2.73 16.58 4.44
C ARG A 237 -3.16 18.04 4.31
N GLY A 238 -2.35 18.86 3.63
CA GLY A 238 -2.67 20.26 3.33
C GLY A 238 -3.89 20.45 2.44
N VAL A 239 -4.15 19.54 1.51
CA VAL A 239 -5.29 19.60 0.57
C VAL A 239 -6.45 18.67 0.97
N ALA A 240 -6.16 17.55 1.66
CA ALA A 240 -7.12 16.52 2.04
C ALA A 240 -6.97 16.14 3.54
N PRO A 241 -7.39 17.00 4.47
CA PRO A 241 -7.09 16.87 5.89
C PRO A 241 -7.66 15.59 6.53
N ASP A 242 -8.78 15.07 6.02
CA ASP A 242 -9.52 13.97 6.63
C ASP A 242 -9.31 12.62 5.92
N THR A 243 -8.57 12.59 4.80
CA THR A 243 -8.37 11.36 4.02
C THR A 243 -7.33 10.47 4.68
N MET A 244 -7.58 9.16 4.74
CA MET A 244 -6.59 8.17 5.17
C MET A 244 -5.40 8.18 4.21
N ILE A 245 -4.18 8.26 4.76
CA ILE A 245 -2.93 8.23 4.02
C ILE A 245 -2.16 6.96 4.39
N LEU A 246 -1.61 6.28 3.39
CA LEU A 246 -0.65 5.21 3.57
C LEU A 246 0.73 5.70 3.16
N LEU A 247 1.69 5.53 4.06
CA LEU A 247 3.09 5.88 3.86
C LEU A 247 3.95 4.62 3.87
N GLY A 248 5.16 4.72 3.36
CA GLY A 248 6.07 3.60 3.30
C GLY A 248 6.02 2.92 1.94
N SER A 249 5.14 1.96 1.75
CA SER A 249 5.02 1.19 0.50
C SER A 249 6.34 0.55 0.06
N PHE A 250 7.15 0.13 1.03
CA PHE A 250 8.48 -0.41 0.76
C PHE A 250 8.38 -1.85 0.26
N MET A 251 9.27 -2.19 -0.68
CA MET A 251 9.31 -3.47 -1.38
C MET A 251 9.38 -4.68 -0.44
N SER A 252 9.83 -4.49 0.80
CA SER A 252 9.92 -5.61 1.73
C SER A 252 10.05 -5.21 3.18
N PHE A 253 9.47 -6.01 4.03
CA PHE A 253 9.87 -6.11 5.41
C PHE A 253 11.07 -7.06 5.56
N PHE A 254 12.25 -6.52 5.72
CA PHE A 254 13.46 -7.32 5.97
C PHE A 254 13.60 -7.78 7.43
N GLY A 255 12.58 -7.62 8.23
CA GLY A 255 12.52 -8.02 9.63
C GLY A 255 11.89 -6.94 10.48
N GLY A 256 11.20 -7.36 11.53
CA GLY A 256 10.39 -6.47 12.39
C GLY A 256 11.16 -5.30 12.96
N SER A 257 12.40 -5.51 13.38
CA SER A 257 13.23 -4.45 13.97
C SER A 257 13.57 -3.32 13.00
N GLN A 258 13.76 -3.62 11.72
CA GLN A 258 14.07 -2.61 10.70
C GLN A 258 12.83 -1.80 10.32
N ALA A 259 11.69 -2.46 10.13
CA ALA A 259 10.43 -1.80 9.84
C ALA A 259 10.00 -0.88 10.99
N ILE A 260 10.11 -1.37 12.23
CA ILE A 260 9.85 -0.57 13.44
C ILE A 260 10.81 0.62 13.52
N SER A 261 12.10 0.40 13.30
CA SER A 261 13.09 1.49 13.32
C SER A 261 12.78 2.57 12.29
N GLY A 262 12.29 2.17 11.10
CA GLY A 262 11.84 3.10 10.08
C GLY A 262 10.60 3.90 10.50
N ALA A 263 9.59 3.21 11.03
CA ALA A 263 8.38 3.86 11.50
C ALA A 263 8.65 4.83 12.68
N ASP A 264 9.50 4.40 13.63
CA ASP A 264 9.93 5.23 14.76
C ASP A 264 10.75 6.44 14.29
N GLY A 265 11.71 6.23 13.38
CA GLY A 265 12.56 7.30 12.85
C GLY A 265 11.74 8.37 12.11
N LEU A 266 10.72 7.96 11.35
CA LEU A 266 9.80 8.88 10.71
C LEU A 266 8.97 9.65 11.75
N ALA A 267 8.43 8.98 12.77
CA ALA A 267 7.66 9.63 13.83
C ALA A 267 8.51 10.55 14.72
N GLU A 268 9.77 10.20 14.97
CA GLU A 268 10.70 11.04 15.76
C GLU A 268 11.05 12.35 15.03
N GLN A 269 11.26 12.27 13.72
CA GLN A 269 11.58 13.45 12.93
C GLN A 269 10.33 14.31 12.62
N PHE A 270 9.20 13.69 12.45
CA PHE A 270 7.94 14.32 12.05
C PHE A 270 6.79 13.90 12.99
N PRO A 271 6.72 14.47 14.20
CA PRO A 271 5.66 14.15 15.16
C PRO A 271 4.27 14.34 14.56
N GLY A 272 3.39 13.36 14.72
CA GLY A 272 2.03 13.37 14.18
C GLY A 272 1.93 12.81 12.75
N ILE A 273 3.02 12.32 12.16
CA ILE A 273 3.03 11.75 10.79
C ILE A 273 2.07 10.56 10.65
N TRP A 274 1.78 9.86 11.74
CA TRP A 274 0.86 8.73 11.76
C TRP A 274 -0.59 9.11 12.11
N ASP A 275 -0.89 10.40 12.25
CA ASP A 275 -2.25 10.86 12.51
C ASP A 275 -3.14 10.58 11.29
N ASN A 276 -4.14 9.71 11.46
CA ASN A 276 -4.99 9.20 10.39
C ASN A 276 -4.17 8.67 9.17
N ALA A 277 -3.07 7.99 9.48
CA ALA A 277 -2.18 7.39 8.49
C ALA A 277 -1.76 5.98 8.91
N GLY A 278 -1.49 5.14 7.91
CA GLY A 278 -1.00 3.78 8.07
C GLY A 278 0.33 3.57 7.37
N PHE A 279 0.95 2.44 7.66
CA PHE A 279 2.18 2.00 7.04
C PHE A 279 1.86 0.92 5.99
N ALA A 280 2.09 1.25 4.72
CA ALA A 280 1.99 0.30 3.63
C ALA A 280 3.26 -0.54 3.49
N PHE A 281 3.11 -1.79 3.07
CA PHE A 281 4.22 -2.65 2.74
C PHE A 281 3.89 -3.62 1.61
N HIS A 282 4.92 -4.17 0.97
CA HIS A 282 4.83 -5.19 -0.04
C HIS A 282 5.36 -6.52 0.49
N ALA A 283 4.67 -7.63 0.23
CA ALA A 283 4.98 -8.95 0.76
C ALA A 283 5.43 -9.91 -0.34
N TYR A 284 6.70 -9.81 -0.72
CA TYR A 284 7.31 -10.71 -1.73
C TYR A 284 8.26 -11.74 -1.14
N TRP A 285 8.45 -11.76 0.18
CA TRP A 285 9.50 -12.48 0.87
C TRP A 285 9.00 -13.71 1.61
N ASP A 286 9.88 -14.28 2.42
CA ASP A 286 9.54 -15.42 3.26
C ASP A 286 8.40 -15.09 4.22
N ILE A 287 7.41 -15.96 4.27
CA ILE A 287 6.17 -15.77 5.02
C ILE A 287 6.43 -15.58 6.52
N ALA A 288 7.38 -16.35 7.09
CA ALA A 288 7.70 -16.24 8.51
C ALA A 288 8.36 -14.89 8.85
N GLN A 289 9.09 -14.32 7.90
CA GLN A 289 9.68 -13.00 8.05
C GLN A 289 8.62 -11.91 8.01
N VAL A 290 7.65 -12.00 7.10
CA VAL A 290 6.52 -11.08 7.02
C VAL A 290 5.69 -11.16 8.30
N GLU A 291 5.34 -12.37 8.75
CA GLU A 291 4.57 -12.60 9.97
C GLU A 291 5.28 -12.03 11.21
N SER A 292 6.58 -12.33 11.38
CA SER A 292 7.35 -11.79 12.51
C SER A 292 7.43 -10.26 12.52
N THR A 293 7.38 -9.63 11.33
CA THR A 293 7.35 -8.17 11.22
C THR A 293 5.99 -7.63 11.64
N ILE A 294 4.91 -8.25 11.20
CA ILE A 294 3.56 -7.89 11.61
C ILE A 294 3.43 -7.99 13.14
N GLU A 295 3.84 -9.12 13.73
CA GLU A 295 3.82 -9.33 15.18
C GLU A 295 4.57 -8.22 15.95
N ALA A 296 5.67 -7.70 15.39
CA ALA A 296 6.40 -6.62 16.03
C ALA A 296 5.61 -5.32 16.09
N PHE A 297 4.80 -5.00 15.08
CA PHE A 297 3.90 -3.84 15.10
C PHE A 297 2.71 -4.02 16.05
N GLU A 298 2.25 -5.24 16.27
CA GLU A 298 1.12 -5.55 17.14
C GLU A 298 1.45 -5.43 18.65
N THR A 299 2.68 -5.11 18.98
CA THR A 299 3.10 -4.98 20.38
C THR A 299 2.60 -3.69 21.07
N SER A 300 2.17 -2.68 20.33
CA SER A 300 1.77 -1.40 20.91
C SER A 300 0.99 -0.52 19.92
N THR A 301 0.08 0.29 20.45
CA THR A 301 -0.61 1.35 19.71
C THR A 301 0.28 2.54 19.31
N ARG A 302 1.52 2.58 19.75
CA ARG A 302 2.48 3.61 19.32
C ARG A 302 2.93 3.41 17.87
N TYR A 303 2.83 2.19 17.33
CA TYR A 303 3.19 1.89 15.96
C TYR A 303 2.02 2.14 15.01
N PRO A 304 2.27 2.56 13.76
CA PRO A 304 1.19 2.75 12.79
C PRO A 304 0.47 1.43 12.47
N ALA A 305 -0.79 1.56 12.07
CA ALA A 305 -1.51 0.43 11.50
C ALA A 305 -0.88 -0.02 10.19
N LEU A 306 -0.84 -1.32 9.94
CA LEU A 306 -0.26 -1.91 8.73
C LEU A 306 -1.31 -2.17 7.65
N MET A 307 -0.87 -2.08 6.39
CA MET A 307 -1.59 -2.58 5.23
C MET A 307 -0.64 -3.17 4.21
N CYS A 308 -0.89 -4.40 3.75
CA CYS A 308 -0.17 -4.97 2.62
C CYS A 308 -0.79 -4.49 1.31
N THR A 309 -0.15 -3.55 0.65
CA THR A 309 -0.68 -2.94 -0.58
C THR A 309 -0.28 -3.68 -1.83
N GLU A 310 0.68 -4.62 -1.72
CA GLU A 310 1.11 -5.43 -2.85
C GLU A 310 1.67 -6.79 -2.42
N PHE A 311 1.18 -7.86 -3.03
CA PHE A 311 1.77 -9.20 -2.98
C PHE A 311 1.29 -10.03 -4.17
N TYR A 312 2.08 -11.04 -4.53
CA TYR A 312 1.78 -11.86 -5.71
C TYR A 312 0.87 -13.05 -5.36
N PRO A 313 -0.35 -13.14 -5.94
CA PRO A 313 -1.25 -14.25 -5.67
C PRO A 313 -0.73 -15.60 -6.21
N GLY A 314 0.11 -15.59 -7.23
CA GLY A 314 0.66 -16.81 -7.85
C GLY A 314 1.58 -17.63 -6.93
N ASP A 315 2.14 -17.03 -5.92
CA ASP A 315 2.95 -17.67 -4.89
C ASP A 315 2.12 -18.11 -3.65
N THR A 316 0.82 -17.97 -3.69
CA THR A 316 -0.16 -18.18 -2.62
C THR A 316 -0.25 -19.61 -2.07
N LYS A 317 0.53 -20.55 -2.57
CA LYS A 317 0.84 -21.74 -1.79
C LYS A 317 1.37 -21.43 -0.39
N LYS A 318 1.61 -20.14 -0.10
CA LYS A 318 2.18 -19.64 1.15
C LYS A 318 1.15 -19.08 2.13
N GLY A 319 -0.12 -18.89 1.75
CA GLY A 319 -1.15 -18.42 2.68
C GLY A 319 -0.96 -17.00 3.19
N PHE A 320 -0.46 -16.07 2.38
CA PHE A 320 -0.35 -14.64 2.77
C PHE A 320 -1.72 -14.08 3.17
N ASN A 321 -2.77 -14.37 2.39
CA ASN A 321 -4.12 -13.93 2.72
C ASN A 321 -4.55 -14.41 4.11
N GLU A 322 -4.26 -15.69 4.44
CA GLU A 322 -4.63 -16.28 5.73
C GLU A 322 -3.89 -15.58 6.88
N ILE A 323 -2.62 -15.21 6.68
CA ILE A 323 -1.85 -14.44 7.67
C ILE A 323 -2.44 -13.05 7.84
N PHE A 324 -2.63 -12.31 6.75
CA PHE A 324 -3.20 -10.96 6.85
C PHE A 324 -4.57 -10.97 7.52
N GLU A 325 -5.43 -11.95 7.21
CA GLU A 325 -6.71 -12.12 7.87
C GLU A 325 -6.57 -12.44 9.37
N SER A 326 -5.65 -13.33 9.75
CA SER A 326 -5.44 -13.69 11.16
C SER A 326 -4.90 -12.53 12.00
N HIS A 327 -4.16 -11.63 11.39
CA HIS A 327 -3.62 -10.42 12.00
C HIS A 327 -4.48 -9.17 11.76
N HIS A 328 -5.65 -9.35 11.16
CA HIS A 328 -6.60 -8.26 10.89
C HIS A 328 -6.06 -7.14 9.99
N ILE A 329 -5.07 -7.42 9.15
CA ILE A 329 -4.43 -6.47 8.25
C ILE A 329 -5.20 -6.39 6.95
N GLY A 330 -5.38 -5.16 6.43
CA GLY A 330 -5.88 -4.94 5.09
C GLY A 330 -4.84 -5.34 4.03
N TRP A 331 -5.32 -5.79 2.86
CA TRP A 331 -4.46 -6.23 1.79
C TRP A 331 -5.04 -6.01 0.40
N THR A 332 -4.16 -5.82 -0.61
CA THR A 332 -4.50 -5.84 -2.03
C THR A 332 -3.52 -6.73 -2.80
N GLN A 333 -4.05 -7.58 -3.66
CA GLN A 333 -3.24 -8.47 -4.51
C GLN A 333 -2.73 -7.72 -5.74
N PHE A 334 -1.49 -7.94 -6.13
CA PHE A 334 -0.90 -7.45 -7.36
C PHE A 334 -0.88 -8.54 -8.42
N GLU A 335 -1.16 -8.31 -9.61
CA GLU A 335 -1.82 -7.24 -10.33
C GLU A 335 -3.01 -7.82 -11.09
N TRP A 336 -4.11 -7.09 -11.18
CA TRP A 336 -5.24 -7.45 -12.01
C TRP A 336 -5.25 -6.62 -13.31
N LEU A 337 -5.39 -7.30 -14.45
CA LEU A 337 -5.57 -6.66 -15.73
C LEU A 337 -7.04 -6.72 -16.11
N ALA A 338 -7.80 -5.66 -15.86
CA ALA A 338 -9.23 -5.59 -16.13
C ALA A 338 -9.58 -5.85 -17.61
N ALA A 339 -8.66 -5.54 -18.51
CA ALA A 339 -8.79 -5.84 -19.94
C ALA A 339 -8.74 -7.35 -20.27
N ASN A 340 -8.41 -8.20 -19.31
CA ASN A 340 -8.25 -9.63 -19.49
C ASN A 340 -9.13 -10.41 -18.51
N ASP A 341 -10.36 -10.72 -18.91
CA ASP A 341 -11.35 -11.44 -18.07
C ASP A 341 -10.84 -12.78 -17.52
N LEU A 342 -9.87 -13.41 -18.20
CA LEU A 342 -9.29 -14.69 -17.76
C LEU A 342 -8.46 -14.57 -16.48
N GLU A 343 -8.05 -13.35 -16.11
CA GLU A 343 -7.26 -13.14 -14.88
C GLU A 343 -8.10 -13.09 -13.62
N LEU A 344 -9.40 -12.87 -13.71
CA LEU A 344 -10.31 -13.00 -12.57
C LEU A 344 -10.26 -14.41 -11.94
N GLU A 345 -10.02 -15.46 -12.75
CA GLU A 345 -9.88 -16.82 -12.21
C GLU A 345 -8.64 -17.03 -11.33
N ARG A 346 -7.63 -16.17 -11.46
CA ARG A 346 -6.42 -16.23 -10.61
C ARG A 346 -6.65 -15.66 -9.22
N LEU A 347 -7.72 -14.89 -9.02
CA LEU A 347 -8.04 -14.28 -7.73
C LEU A 347 -8.74 -15.27 -6.76
N ARG A 348 -9.05 -16.49 -7.24
CA ARG A 348 -9.70 -17.56 -6.44
C ARG A 348 -8.65 -18.41 -5.67
#